data_bdfb9ae0dc8ad69584bef5ac5a9beff3
#
_entry.id   bdfb9ae0dc8ad69584bef5ac5a9beff3
#
_cell.length_a   1.000
_cell.length_b   1.000
_cell.length_c   1.000
_cell.angle_alpha   90.00
_cell.angle_beta   90.00
_cell.angle_gamma   90.00
#
_symmetry.space_group_name_H-M   'P 1'
#
loop_
_entity.id
_entity.type
_entity.pdbx_description
1 polymer ?
#
loop_
_entity_poly.entity_id
_entity_poly.type
_entity_poly.pdbx_seq_one_letter_code
_entity_poly.pdbx_strand_id
1 'polypeptide(L)'
;MAAAAEHRNDHLDRQRHKAKTDECAFRKNLLAWLTRVLLAWIAFSSAGLTFASVPHTQSAASLHAQYASLAQRLQHNPFQRALALDSSESSNNLKGDIYALVDYPFSTFSAGLNGAEGWCDVLILHINTKYCRATSDETPTALTVYIGKKTPQPIKDVFPIEFTYHVTTATANYLNIQLDAEKGPLSTHDYHIQLQAVPVGNGQTFLHLTYSYAYGLAGRLAMKTYLATLGSGKVGFTVIGKQLSGQPEFIGGMRGVAERNTMRYYLAIDAYLGALDKPPSLQVQKRLHSWFNATEQYPRQLREVSRAAYMDMKRSEYLRQQTTQ
;
A
#
# COMPACT_ATOMS: atom_id res chain seq x y z
N MET A 1 -14.86 -26.23 -93.83
CA MET A 1 -14.08 -25.48 -92.80
C MET A 1 -14.87 -25.13 -91.55
N ALA A 2 -16.17 -25.28 -91.45
CA ALA A 2 -16.99 -24.96 -90.27
C ALA A 2 -16.96 -26.00 -89.13
N ALA A 3 -16.90 -27.26 -89.43
CA ALA A 3 -16.98 -28.39 -88.44
C ALA A 3 -15.76 -28.47 -87.52
N ALA A 4 -14.57 -27.97 -87.88
CA ALA A 4 -13.35 -27.98 -87.07
C ALA A 4 -13.29 -26.87 -86.03
N ALA A 5 -14.02 -25.75 -86.25
CA ALA A 5 -14.08 -24.63 -85.29
C ALA A 5 -15.03 -24.94 -84.17
N GLU A 6 -16.10 -25.67 -84.39
CA GLU A 6 -17.12 -26.01 -83.43
C GLU A 6 -16.58 -27.00 -82.37
N HIS A 7 -15.81 -27.97 -82.84
CA HIS A 7 -15.21 -28.99 -81.97
C HIS A 7 -14.09 -28.43 -81.07
N ARG A 8 -13.45 -27.31 -81.51
CA ARG A 8 -12.41 -26.66 -80.71
C ARG A 8 -13.01 -25.78 -79.61
N ASN A 9 -14.16 -25.18 -79.86
CA ASN A 9 -14.85 -24.40 -78.81
C ASN A 9 -15.41 -25.26 -77.67
N ASP A 10 -15.99 -26.43 -78.04
CA ASP A 10 -16.54 -27.35 -77.04
C ASP A 10 -15.46 -27.94 -76.14
N HIS A 11 -14.24 -28.12 -76.63
CA HIS A 11 -13.11 -28.57 -75.82
C HIS A 11 -12.60 -27.48 -74.86
N LEU A 12 -12.60 -26.25 -75.29
CA LEU A 12 -12.18 -25.15 -74.44
C LEU A 12 -13.19 -24.82 -73.34
N ASP A 13 -14.48 -24.93 -73.63
CA ASP A 13 -15.52 -24.75 -72.62
C ASP A 13 -15.54 -25.88 -71.56
N ARG A 14 -15.29 -27.10 -71.96
CA ARG A 14 -15.12 -28.20 -70.99
C ARG A 14 -13.90 -28.03 -70.09
N GLN A 15 -12.79 -27.55 -70.64
CA GLN A 15 -11.60 -27.25 -69.82
C GLN A 15 -11.84 -26.06 -68.87
N ARG A 16 -12.55 -25.01 -69.31
CA ARG A 16 -12.93 -23.91 -68.43
C ARG A 16 -13.89 -24.33 -67.30
N HIS A 17 -14.85 -25.21 -67.61
CA HIS A 17 -15.78 -25.72 -66.59
C HIS A 17 -15.05 -26.60 -65.57
N LYS A 18 -14.10 -27.44 -66.05
CA LYS A 18 -13.31 -28.29 -65.14
C LYS A 18 -12.39 -27.46 -64.24
N ALA A 19 -11.73 -26.46 -64.79
CA ALA A 19 -10.89 -25.56 -63.98
C ALA A 19 -11.69 -24.78 -62.91
N LYS A 20 -12.92 -24.30 -63.23
CA LYS A 20 -13.79 -23.64 -62.24
C LYS A 20 -14.29 -24.56 -61.14
N THR A 21 -14.58 -25.85 -61.47
CA THR A 21 -14.99 -26.83 -60.46
C THR A 21 -13.84 -27.25 -59.54
N ASP A 22 -12.62 -27.38 -60.05
CA ASP A 22 -11.44 -27.72 -59.27
C ASP A 22 -11.03 -26.53 -58.35
N GLU A 23 -11.15 -25.30 -58.81
CA GLU A 23 -10.89 -24.10 -58.03
C GLU A 23 -11.92 -23.95 -56.87
N CYS A 24 -13.19 -24.27 -57.13
CA CYS A 24 -14.25 -24.25 -56.13
C CYS A 24 -14.08 -25.35 -55.09
N ALA A 25 -13.63 -26.54 -55.49
CA ALA A 25 -13.33 -27.64 -54.60
C ALA A 25 -12.09 -27.38 -53.73
N PHE A 26 -11.06 -26.77 -54.32
CA PHE A 26 -9.84 -26.34 -53.57
C PHE A 26 -10.15 -25.29 -52.53
N ARG A 27 -10.94 -24.27 -52.87
CA ARG A 27 -11.37 -23.24 -51.90
C ARG A 27 -12.18 -23.80 -50.73
N LYS A 28 -13.11 -24.72 -51.00
CA LYS A 28 -13.90 -25.39 -49.95
C LYS A 28 -13.03 -26.23 -49.02
N ASN A 29 -12.06 -26.95 -49.56
CA ASN A 29 -11.14 -27.76 -48.75
C ASN A 29 -10.17 -26.91 -47.94
N LEU A 30 -9.70 -25.79 -48.50
CA LEU A 30 -8.84 -24.82 -47.80
C LEU A 30 -9.58 -24.15 -46.63
N LEU A 31 -10.85 -23.73 -46.86
CA LEU A 31 -11.69 -23.16 -45.81
C LEU A 31 -11.97 -24.16 -44.69
N ALA A 32 -12.28 -25.41 -45.03
CA ALA A 32 -12.52 -26.47 -44.07
C ALA A 32 -11.26 -26.85 -43.27
N TRP A 33 -10.08 -26.76 -43.89
CA TRP A 33 -8.82 -26.99 -43.20
C TRP A 33 -8.47 -25.83 -42.25
N LEU A 34 -8.67 -24.57 -42.68
CA LEU A 34 -8.45 -23.36 -41.87
C LEU A 34 -9.40 -23.32 -40.66
N THR A 35 -10.67 -23.71 -40.82
CA THR A 35 -11.61 -23.79 -39.69
C THR A 35 -11.22 -24.88 -38.68
N ARG A 36 -10.71 -26.02 -39.15
CA ARG A 36 -10.22 -27.09 -38.24
C ARG A 36 -8.95 -26.68 -37.49
N VAL A 37 -8.03 -25.97 -38.14
CA VAL A 37 -6.83 -25.44 -37.49
C VAL A 37 -7.19 -24.35 -36.47
N LEU A 38 -8.15 -23.46 -36.80
CA LEU A 38 -8.60 -22.42 -35.86
C LEU A 38 -9.30 -23.03 -34.64
N LEU A 39 -10.13 -24.03 -34.81
CA LEU A 39 -10.78 -24.76 -33.72
C LEU A 39 -9.78 -25.52 -32.83
N ALA A 40 -8.72 -26.08 -33.40
CA ALA A 40 -7.66 -26.75 -32.65
C ALA A 40 -6.83 -25.75 -31.80
N TRP A 41 -6.62 -24.52 -32.29
CA TRP A 41 -5.95 -23.47 -31.54
C TRP A 41 -6.80 -22.94 -30.38
N ILE A 42 -8.12 -22.84 -30.53
CA ILE A 42 -9.04 -22.42 -29.46
C ILE A 42 -9.11 -23.48 -28.35
N ALA A 43 -9.03 -24.76 -28.69
CA ALA A 43 -9.04 -25.84 -27.70
C ALA A 43 -7.73 -25.94 -26.89
N PHE A 44 -6.59 -25.46 -27.42
CA PHE A 44 -5.31 -25.49 -26.71
C PHE A 44 -5.07 -24.27 -25.82
N SER A 45 -5.88 -23.20 -25.98
CA SER A 45 -5.75 -21.96 -25.20
C SER A 45 -6.50 -22.00 -23.86
N SER A 46 -7.22 -23.06 -23.53
CA SER A 46 -8.01 -23.17 -22.30
C SER A 46 -7.35 -23.97 -21.16
N ALA A 47 -6.10 -24.44 -21.35
CA ALA A 47 -5.28 -24.84 -20.21
C ALA A 47 -4.62 -23.63 -19.57
N GLY A 48 -5.44 -22.65 -19.14
CA GLY A 48 -5.03 -21.60 -18.24
C GLY A 48 -4.57 -22.27 -16.95
N LEU A 49 -3.28 -22.25 -16.68
CA LEU A 49 -2.76 -22.43 -15.33
C LEU A 49 -3.42 -21.33 -14.48
N THR A 50 -4.57 -21.63 -13.90
CA THR A 50 -5.07 -20.88 -12.75
C THR A 50 -4.03 -21.11 -11.66
N PHE A 51 -3.05 -20.22 -11.58
CA PHE A 51 -2.39 -20.00 -10.31
C PHE A 51 -3.51 -19.54 -9.38
N ALA A 52 -4.11 -20.49 -8.67
CA ALA A 52 -4.89 -20.16 -7.50
C ALA A 52 -3.92 -19.37 -6.62
N SER A 53 -4.14 -18.05 -6.53
CA SER A 53 -3.53 -17.26 -5.47
C SER A 53 -4.04 -17.93 -4.19
N VAL A 54 -3.19 -18.74 -3.57
CA VAL A 54 -3.45 -19.25 -2.23
C VAL A 54 -3.72 -17.99 -1.43
N PRO A 55 -4.93 -17.80 -0.87
CA PRO A 55 -5.15 -16.67 0.00
C PRO A 55 -4.08 -16.79 1.07
N HIS A 56 -3.21 -15.78 1.17
CA HIS A 56 -2.24 -15.70 2.24
C HIS A 56 -3.06 -15.66 3.52
N THR A 57 -3.27 -16.83 4.13
CA THR A 57 -3.97 -16.91 5.39
C THR A 57 -3.16 -16.08 6.39
N GLN A 58 -3.74 -14.95 6.78
CA GLN A 58 -3.15 -14.07 7.79
C GLN A 58 -3.08 -14.86 9.09
N SER A 59 -1.91 -15.36 9.45
CA SER A 59 -1.71 -16.23 10.59
C SER A 59 -0.33 -15.98 11.22
N ALA A 60 -0.18 -16.36 12.48
CA ALA A 60 1.10 -16.33 13.16
C ALA A 60 2.17 -17.09 12.37
N ALA A 61 1.84 -18.28 11.84
CA ALA A 61 2.76 -19.10 11.08
C ALA A 61 3.25 -18.42 9.80
N SER A 62 2.35 -17.76 9.05
CA SER A 62 2.72 -17.02 7.83
C SER A 62 3.61 -15.83 8.15
N LEU A 63 3.35 -15.13 9.26
CA LEU A 63 4.16 -13.99 9.68
C LEU A 63 5.55 -14.42 10.18
N HIS A 64 5.66 -15.56 10.88
CA HIS A 64 6.96 -16.16 11.24
C HIS A 64 7.76 -16.58 9.99
N ALA A 65 7.11 -17.18 8.98
CA ALA A 65 7.76 -17.52 7.73
C ALA A 65 8.28 -16.26 7.00
N GLN A 66 7.52 -15.18 7.03
CA GLN A 66 7.93 -13.87 6.51
C GLN A 66 9.14 -13.31 7.25
N TYR A 67 9.14 -13.38 8.60
CA TYR A 67 10.30 -12.99 9.40
C TYR A 67 11.57 -13.74 8.99
N ALA A 68 11.48 -15.05 8.85
CA ALA A 68 12.60 -15.88 8.42
C ALA A 68 13.09 -15.50 7.01
N SER A 69 12.18 -15.26 6.07
CA SER A 69 12.52 -14.88 4.69
C SER A 69 13.17 -13.49 4.58
N LEU A 70 12.88 -12.59 5.51
CA LEU A 70 13.38 -11.21 5.53
C LEU A 70 14.66 -11.04 6.37
N ALA A 71 15.19 -12.09 6.99
CA ALA A 71 16.31 -12.01 7.94
C ALA A 71 17.51 -11.17 7.42
N GLN A 72 17.90 -11.39 6.16
CA GLN A 72 18.99 -10.64 5.52
C GLN A 72 18.65 -9.14 5.33
N ARG A 73 17.42 -8.84 4.91
CA ARG A 73 16.95 -7.45 4.72
C ARG A 73 16.82 -6.70 6.03
N LEU A 74 16.42 -7.38 7.10
CA LEU A 74 16.32 -6.79 8.43
C LEU A 74 17.69 -6.46 9.03
N GLN A 75 18.71 -7.26 8.74
CA GLN A 75 20.08 -7.05 9.24
C GLN A 75 20.88 -6.07 8.37
N HIS A 76 20.71 -6.12 7.05
CA HIS A 76 21.47 -5.33 6.09
C HIS A 76 20.57 -4.38 5.32
N ASN A 77 20.35 -3.19 5.86
CA ASN A 77 19.47 -2.19 5.29
C ASN A 77 19.99 -0.75 5.57
N PRO A 78 19.50 0.27 4.83
CA PRO A 78 19.92 1.65 5.01
C PRO A 78 19.22 2.39 6.16
N PHE A 79 18.31 1.74 6.90
CA PHE A 79 17.43 2.42 7.86
C PHE A 79 18.06 2.57 9.26
N GLN A 80 19.23 1.95 9.53
CA GLN A 80 19.82 1.88 10.88
C GLN A 80 18.88 1.27 11.93
N ARG A 81 17.95 0.43 11.49
CA ARG A 81 16.94 -0.30 12.26
C ARG A 81 16.71 -1.65 11.60
N ALA A 82 16.31 -2.64 12.35
CA ALA A 82 15.92 -3.93 11.79
C ALA A 82 14.57 -3.78 11.05
N LEU A 83 14.61 -3.24 9.83
CA LEU A 83 13.45 -2.84 9.05
C LEU A 83 13.62 -3.15 7.56
N ALA A 84 12.55 -3.62 6.92
CA ALA A 84 12.41 -3.70 5.48
C ALA A 84 11.16 -2.93 5.05
N LEU A 85 11.25 -2.16 3.97
CA LEU A 85 10.18 -1.37 3.41
C LEU A 85 9.96 -1.78 1.97
N ASP A 86 8.69 -1.99 1.62
CA ASP A 86 8.23 -2.26 0.26
C ASP A 86 7.09 -1.30 -0.09
N SER A 87 6.94 -0.99 -1.38
CA SER A 87 5.84 -0.16 -1.84
C SER A 87 5.40 -0.57 -3.25
N SER A 88 4.13 -0.38 -3.54
CA SER A 88 3.57 -0.61 -4.87
C SER A 88 2.57 0.49 -5.25
N GLU A 89 2.46 0.71 -6.54
CA GLU A 89 1.49 1.58 -7.16
C GLU A 89 0.83 0.84 -8.31
N SER A 90 -0.49 0.80 -8.31
CA SER A 90 -1.29 0.36 -9.45
C SER A 90 -2.01 1.55 -10.09
N SER A 91 -2.94 1.31 -11.01
CA SER A 91 -3.64 2.40 -11.73
C SER A 91 -4.32 3.42 -10.81
N ASN A 92 -4.81 3.00 -9.67
CA ASN A 92 -5.57 3.83 -8.72
C ASN A 92 -5.38 3.46 -7.25
N ASN A 93 -4.40 2.63 -6.92
CA ASN A 93 -4.12 2.21 -5.55
C ASN A 93 -2.65 2.39 -5.21
N LEU A 94 -2.39 2.82 -3.99
CA LEU A 94 -1.06 2.94 -3.39
C LEU A 94 -0.97 2.05 -2.16
N LYS A 95 0.16 1.38 -2.01
CA LYS A 95 0.44 0.54 -0.86
C LYS A 95 1.88 0.73 -0.41
N GLY A 96 2.09 0.76 0.91
CA GLY A 96 3.37 0.65 1.56
C GLY A 96 3.31 -0.42 2.64
N ASP A 97 4.35 -1.22 2.75
CA ASP A 97 4.53 -2.26 3.76
C ASP A 97 5.83 -2.02 4.51
N ILE A 98 5.79 -2.12 5.83
CA ILE A 98 6.96 -2.16 6.69
C ILE A 98 6.95 -3.47 7.47
N TYR A 99 8.06 -4.17 7.40
CA TYR A 99 8.40 -5.31 8.22
C TYR A 99 9.50 -4.88 9.18
N ALA A 100 9.29 -5.02 10.48
CA ALA A 100 10.27 -4.57 11.44
C ALA A 100 10.39 -5.52 12.65
N LEU A 101 11.60 -5.58 13.19
CA LEU A 101 11.87 -6.18 14.49
C LEU A 101 12.00 -5.04 15.49
N VAL A 102 11.23 -5.09 16.57
CA VAL A 102 11.20 -4.08 17.63
C VAL A 102 11.56 -4.68 18.99
N ASP A 103 12.26 -3.89 19.80
CA ASP A 103 12.79 -4.33 21.11
C ASP A 103 11.75 -4.18 22.23
N TYR A 104 10.54 -4.67 21.97
CA TYR A 104 9.45 -4.72 22.95
C TYR A 104 8.94 -6.16 23.07
N PRO A 105 8.74 -6.66 24.30
CA PRO A 105 8.05 -7.93 24.51
C PRO A 105 6.66 -7.91 23.84
N PHE A 106 6.27 -9.01 23.22
CA PHE A 106 4.99 -9.11 22.52
C PHE A 106 3.79 -8.80 23.43
N SER A 107 3.84 -9.16 24.71
CA SER A 107 2.80 -8.82 25.68
C SER A 107 2.62 -7.31 25.84
N THR A 108 3.73 -6.56 25.94
CA THR A 108 3.71 -5.09 26.03
C THR A 108 3.21 -4.48 24.72
N PHE A 109 3.68 -5.01 23.59
CA PHE A 109 3.27 -4.59 22.25
C PHE A 109 1.76 -4.78 22.06
N SER A 110 1.27 -5.99 22.32
CA SER A 110 -0.14 -6.34 22.15
C SER A 110 -1.04 -5.53 23.10
N ALA A 111 -0.69 -5.46 24.39
CA ALA A 111 -1.47 -4.69 25.36
C ALA A 111 -1.58 -3.20 25.03
N GLY A 112 -0.50 -2.60 24.50
CA GLY A 112 -0.48 -1.19 24.14
C GLY A 112 -1.30 -0.86 22.89
N LEU A 113 -1.45 -1.79 21.94
CA LEU A 113 -2.07 -1.53 20.64
C LEU A 113 -3.44 -2.22 20.47
N ASN A 114 -3.83 -3.10 21.39
CA ASN A 114 -5.11 -3.82 21.34
C ASN A 114 -6.29 -2.97 21.87
N GLY A 115 -6.30 -1.67 21.57
CA GLY A 115 -7.37 -0.76 21.94
C GLY A 115 -7.41 0.47 21.04
N ALA A 116 -8.61 0.91 20.68
CA ALA A 116 -8.83 2.03 19.78
C ALA A 116 -8.22 3.35 20.30
N GLU A 117 -8.26 3.57 21.61
CA GLU A 117 -7.65 4.77 22.23
C GLU A 117 -6.14 4.83 22.05
N GLY A 118 -5.45 3.68 22.19
CA GLY A 118 -4.02 3.59 21.92
C GLY A 118 -3.68 3.97 20.48
N TRP A 119 -4.56 3.66 19.54
CA TRP A 119 -4.40 4.08 18.14
C TRP A 119 -4.59 5.58 17.95
N CYS A 120 -5.47 6.24 18.68
CA CYS A 120 -5.54 7.71 18.67
C CYS A 120 -4.24 8.35 19.19
N ASP A 121 -3.62 7.78 20.21
CA ASP A 121 -2.32 8.19 20.72
C ASP A 121 -1.15 7.95 19.73
N VAL A 122 -1.24 6.91 18.91
CA VAL A 122 -0.32 6.67 17.79
C VAL A 122 -0.58 7.67 16.65
N LEU A 123 -1.81 7.77 16.19
CA LEU A 123 -2.17 8.53 15.00
C LEU A 123 -1.96 10.04 15.18
N ILE A 124 -2.17 10.57 16.39
CA ILE A 124 -1.96 11.99 16.67
C ILE A 124 -0.49 12.42 16.49
N LEU A 125 0.48 11.52 16.58
CA LEU A 125 1.90 11.82 16.33
C LEU A 125 2.18 12.17 14.88
N HIS A 126 1.40 11.64 13.94
CA HIS A 126 1.57 11.94 12.52
C HIS A 126 1.32 13.43 12.24
N ILE A 127 2.23 14.07 11.49
CA ILE A 127 2.24 15.52 11.28
C ILE A 127 0.94 16.08 10.67
N ASN A 128 0.21 15.28 9.88
CA ASN A 128 -1.04 15.66 9.26
C ASN A 128 -2.28 15.40 10.14
N THR A 129 -2.17 14.59 11.18
CA THR A 129 -3.30 14.33 12.09
C THR A 129 -3.48 15.51 13.04
N LYS A 130 -4.68 16.08 13.10
CA LYS A 130 -5.02 17.27 13.88
C LYS A 130 -5.85 16.98 15.11
N TYR A 131 -6.52 15.83 15.10
CA TYR A 131 -7.37 15.33 16.17
C TYR A 131 -7.68 13.86 15.91
N CYS A 132 -7.86 13.06 16.94
CA CYS A 132 -8.37 11.70 16.86
C CYS A 132 -9.29 11.45 18.04
N ARG A 133 -10.42 10.78 17.77
CA ARG A 133 -11.37 10.32 18.79
C ARG A 133 -11.74 8.88 18.51
N ALA A 134 -11.65 8.05 19.53
CA ALA A 134 -12.22 6.70 19.52
C ALA A 134 -13.65 6.75 20.10
N THR A 135 -14.58 6.05 19.47
CA THR A 135 -15.96 5.86 19.95
C THR A 135 -16.13 4.37 20.24
N SER A 136 -15.94 4.00 21.50
CA SER A 136 -16.02 2.60 21.96
C SER A 136 -17.43 2.13 22.28
N ASP A 137 -18.39 3.06 22.38
CA ASP A 137 -19.81 2.74 22.68
C ASP A 137 -20.59 2.25 21.47
N GLU A 138 -19.97 2.30 20.28
CA GLU A 138 -20.52 1.85 19.03
C GLU A 138 -19.96 0.49 18.62
N THR A 139 -20.77 -0.32 17.98
CA THR A 139 -20.34 -1.59 17.38
C THR A 139 -20.60 -1.55 15.88
N PRO A 140 -19.59 -1.51 15.02
CA PRO A 140 -18.13 -1.61 15.34
C PRO A 140 -17.55 -0.31 15.94
N THR A 141 -16.48 -0.45 16.73
CA THR A 141 -15.71 0.68 17.27
C THR A 141 -15.18 1.57 16.14
N ALA A 142 -15.40 2.87 16.25
CA ALA A 142 -14.96 3.84 15.23
C ALA A 142 -13.83 4.73 15.76
N LEU A 143 -12.91 5.12 14.85
CA LEU A 143 -11.95 6.19 15.09
C LEU A 143 -12.19 7.31 14.09
N THR A 144 -12.58 8.48 14.56
CA THR A 144 -12.63 9.69 13.73
C THR A 144 -11.29 10.41 13.78
N VAL A 145 -10.59 10.43 12.65
CA VAL A 145 -9.25 11.02 12.50
C VAL A 145 -9.34 12.25 11.61
N TYR A 146 -8.95 13.40 12.12
CA TYR A 146 -8.99 14.66 11.40
C TYR A 146 -7.64 14.96 10.75
N ILE A 147 -7.62 14.99 9.43
CA ILE A 147 -6.40 15.17 8.62
C ILE A 147 -6.34 16.58 8.04
N GLY A 148 -5.20 17.23 8.21
CA GLY A 148 -4.97 18.60 7.75
C GLY A 148 -3.58 18.85 7.18
N LYS A 149 -3.22 20.13 7.10
CA LYS A 149 -1.91 20.60 6.65
C LYS A 149 -0.83 20.22 7.67
N LYS A 150 0.43 20.29 7.27
CA LYS A 150 1.60 20.05 8.15
C LYS A 150 1.91 21.23 9.09
N THR A 151 1.07 22.23 9.12
CA THR A 151 1.14 23.45 9.94
C THR A 151 -0.09 23.54 10.84
N PRO A 152 -0.10 24.38 11.89
CA PRO A 152 -1.27 24.61 12.72
C PRO A 152 -2.50 24.96 11.89
N GLN A 153 -3.66 24.38 12.23
CA GLN A 153 -4.89 24.55 11.48
C GLN A 153 -6.10 24.45 12.42
N PRO A 154 -7.13 25.31 12.27
CA PRO A 154 -8.39 25.17 12.98
C PRO A 154 -9.09 23.86 12.63
N ILE A 155 -9.76 23.25 13.61
CA ILE A 155 -10.42 21.94 13.41
C ILE A 155 -11.53 22.00 12.34
N LYS A 156 -12.21 23.12 12.20
CA LYS A 156 -13.25 23.34 11.17
C LYS A 156 -12.73 23.30 9.73
N ASP A 157 -11.42 23.44 9.52
CA ASP A 157 -10.79 23.52 8.21
C ASP A 157 -10.07 22.20 7.84
N VAL A 158 -10.23 21.15 8.65
CA VAL A 158 -9.61 19.83 8.43
C VAL A 158 -10.65 18.81 7.96
N PHE A 159 -10.18 17.72 7.37
CA PHE A 159 -11.03 16.68 6.82
C PHE A 159 -11.15 15.50 7.80
N PRO A 160 -12.34 15.10 8.23
CA PRO A 160 -12.54 13.90 9.04
C PRO A 160 -12.45 12.65 8.17
N ILE A 161 -11.77 11.63 8.67
CA ILE A 161 -11.78 10.27 8.14
C ILE A 161 -12.31 9.36 9.24
N GLU A 162 -13.36 8.62 8.95
CA GLU A 162 -13.98 7.67 9.87
C GLU A 162 -13.44 6.27 9.60
N PHE A 163 -12.59 5.79 10.49
CA PHE A 163 -12.08 4.43 10.44
C PHE A 163 -12.93 3.50 11.29
N THR A 164 -13.30 2.37 10.72
CA THR A 164 -13.77 1.22 11.48
C THR A 164 -12.56 0.50 12.04
N TYR A 165 -12.54 0.26 13.35
CA TYR A 165 -11.46 -0.43 14.06
C TYR A 165 -11.84 -1.87 14.37
N HIS A 166 -11.02 -2.80 13.92
CA HIS A 166 -11.22 -4.23 14.12
C HIS A 166 -9.98 -4.89 14.71
N VAL A 167 -10.16 -5.59 15.83
CA VAL A 167 -9.20 -6.57 16.31
C VAL A 167 -9.60 -7.93 15.74
N THR A 168 -9.00 -8.28 14.62
CA THR A 168 -9.30 -9.56 13.95
C THR A 168 -8.79 -10.74 14.77
N THR A 169 -7.65 -10.59 15.43
CA THR A 169 -7.06 -11.61 16.30
C THR A 169 -6.21 -10.96 17.38
N ALA A 170 -6.40 -11.37 18.63
CA ALA A 170 -5.53 -11.02 19.73
C ALA A 170 -5.35 -12.25 20.62
N THR A 171 -4.23 -12.94 20.47
CA THR A 171 -3.85 -14.11 21.24
C THR A 171 -2.49 -13.89 21.92
N ALA A 172 -2.03 -14.84 22.73
CA ALA A 172 -0.72 -14.75 23.38
C ALA A 172 0.47 -14.72 22.39
N ASN A 173 0.27 -15.10 21.13
CA ASN A 173 1.33 -15.25 20.13
C ASN A 173 1.01 -14.65 18.76
N TYR A 174 -0.11 -13.95 18.60
CA TYR A 174 -0.47 -13.26 17.36
C TYR A 174 -1.44 -12.12 17.61
N LEU A 175 -1.13 -10.97 17.03
CA LEU A 175 -1.99 -9.79 16.99
C LEU A 175 -2.26 -9.43 15.52
N ASN A 176 -3.53 -9.16 15.20
CA ASN A 176 -3.93 -8.62 13.91
C ASN A 176 -5.02 -7.56 14.10
N ILE A 177 -4.70 -6.33 13.77
CA ILE A 177 -5.56 -5.15 13.89
C ILE A 177 -5.73 -4.53 12.52
N GLN A 178 -6.94 -4.06 12.21
CA GLN A 178 -7.29 -3.40 10.97
C GLN A 178 -8.06 -2.11 11.25
N LEU A 179 -7.73 -1.08 10.49
CA LEU A 179 -8.47 0.18 10.42
C LEU A 179 -8.83 0.42 8.96
N ASP A 180 -10.11 0.48 8.67
CA ASP A 180 -10.64 0.63 7.32
C ASP A 180 -11.51 1.87 7.22
N ALA A 181 -11.34 2.69 6.16
CA ALA A 181 -12.19 3.85 5.92
C ALA A 181 -12.52 3.97 4.43
N GLU A 182 -13.83 4.10 4.14
CA GLU A 182 -14.32 4.18 2.76
C GLU A 182 -13.94 5.49 2.07
N LYS A 183 -13.90 6.61 2.80
CA LYS A 183 -13.74 7.95 2.24
C LYS A 183 -12.60 8.71 2.89
N GLY A 184 -11.92 9.52 2.08
CA GLY A 184 -10.87 10.43 2.53
C GLY A 184 -10.84 11.74 1.75
N PRO A 185 -9.90 12.64 2.06
CA PRO A 185 -9.79 13.94 1.41
C PRO A 185 -9.44 13.79 -0.09
N LEU A 186 -9.85 14.78 -0.90
CA LEU A 186 -9.47 14.91 -2.30
C LEU A 186 -9.80 13.69 -3.17
N SER A 187 -10.95 13.05 -2.93
CA SER A 187 -11.40 11.83 -3.63
C SER A 187 -10.46 10.63 -3.45
N THR A 188 -9.73 10.56 -2.35
CA THR A 188 -9.08 9.33 -1.89
C THR A 188 -10.11 8.48 -1.14
N HIS A 189 -9.96 7.18 -1.20
CA HIS A 189 -10.93 6.23 -0.64
C HIS A 189 -10.26 4.89 -0.35
N ASP A 190 -11.01 3.95 0.23
CA ASP A 190 -10.57 2.59 0.55
C ASP A 190 -9.23 2.58 1.32
N TYR A 191 -9.20 3.38 2.40
CA TYR A 191 -8.05 3.39 3.29
C TYR A 191 -8.00 2.09 4.09
N HIS A 192 -6.82 1.53 4.16
CA HIS A 192 -6.56 0.34 4.94
C HIS A 192 -5.22 0.49 5.68
N ILE A 193 -5.28 0.38 7.01
CA ILE A 193 -4.10 0.25 7.88
C ILE A 193 -4.22 -1.10 8.55
N GLN A 194 -3.22 -1.96 8.39
CA GLN A 194 -3.18 -3.25 9.07
C GLN A 194 -1.88 -3.40 9.83
N LEU A 195 -1.98 -3.86 11.07
CA LEU A 195 -0.85 -4.21 11.90
C LEU A 195 -0.95 -5.66 12.34
N GLN A 196 0.01 -6.44 11.93
CA GLN A 196 0.18 -7.83 12.36
C GLN A 196 1.45 -7.93 13.19
N ALA A 197 1.46 -8.76 14.23
CA ALA A 197 2.64 -8.96 15.06
C ALA A 197 2.71 -10.37 15.64
N VAL A 198 3.94 -10.86 15.83
CA VAL A 198 4.25 -12.14 16.51
C VAL A 198 5.44 -11.96 17.45
N PRO A 199 5.48 -12.71 18.57
CA PRO A 199 6.69 -12.79 19.39
C PRO A 199 7.80 -13.49 18.61
N VAL A 200 9.03 -13.00 18.78
CA VAL A 200 10.23 -13.68 18.33
C VAL A 200 11.20 -13.79 19.50
N GLY A 201 12.28 -14.51 19.36
CA GLY A 201 13.24 -14.73 20.45
C GLY A 201 13.74 -13.43 21.09
N ASN A 202 14.34 -13.52 22.28
CA ASN A 202 15.02 -12.42 22.99
C ASN A 202 14.10 -11.24 23.44
N GLY A 203 12.82 -11.50 23.69
CA GLY A 203 11.89 -10.46 24.13
C GLY A 203 11.55 -9.43 23.07
N GLN A 204 11.72 -9.75 21.80
CA GLN A 204 11.42 -8.90 20.66
C GLN A 204 10.09 -9.29 20.01
N THR A 205 9.55 -8.35 19.26
CA THR A 205 8.33 -8.53 18.45
C THR A 205 8.65 -8.24 16.99
N PHE A 206 8.26 -9.15 16.10
CA PHE A 206 8.25 -8.89 14.66
C PHE A 206 6.87 -8.40 14.25
N LEU A 207 6.84 -7.30 13.51
CA LEU A 207 5.61 -6.69 13.00
C LEU A 207 5.62 -6.57 11.49
N HIS A 208 4.41 -6.59 10.92
CA HIS A 208 4.11 -6.17 9.55
C HIS A 208 3.04 -5.08 9.61
N LEU A 209 3.39 -3.89 9.15
CA LEU A 209 2.49 -2.75 9.00
C LEU A 209 2.21 -2.51 7.52
N THR A 210 0.94 -2.58 7.13
CA THR A 210 0.46 -2.19 5.81
C THR A 210 -0.27 -0.85 5.91
N TYR A 211 -0.02 0.03 4.97
CA TYR A 211 -0.80 1.24 4.72
C TYR A 211 -1.15 1.33 3.25
N SER A 212 -2.43 1.38 2.92
CA SER A 212 -2.88 1.54 1.54
C SER A 212 -4.10 2.43 1.43
N TYR A 213 -4.32 2.99 0.25
CA TYR A 213 -5.53 3.71 -0.13
C TYR A 213 -5.67 3.78 -1.64
N ALA A 214 -6.91 3.96 -2.08
CA ALA A 214 -7.23 4.21 -3.47
C ALA A 214 -7.47 5.71 -3.74
N TYR A 215 -7.39 6.11 -5.00
CA TYR A 215 -7.62 7.48 -5.43
C TYR A 215 -8.24 7.55 -6.82
N GLY A 216 -9.26 8.41 -6.97
CA GLY A 216 -9.88 8.72 -8.25
C GLY A 216 -9.09 9.73 -9.09
N LEU A 217 -9.66 10.16 -10.21
CA LEU A 217 -9.04 11.15 -11.13
C LEU A 217 -8.72 12.48 -10.43
N ALA A 218 -9.63 12.99 -9.60
CA ALA A 218 -9.42 14.23 -8.86
C ALA A 218 -8.26 14.12 -7.85
N GLY A 219 -8.18 13.00 -7.12
CA GLY A 219 -7.07 12.71 -6.20
C GLY A 219 -5.73 12.60 -6.93
N ARG A 220 -5.72 11.97 -8.11
CA ARG A 220 -4.53 11.89 -8.96
C ARG A 220 -4.06 13.28 -9.42
N LEU A 221 -4.97 14.14 -9.86
CA LEU A 221 -4.64 15.48 -10.30
C LEU A 221 -4.12 16.35 -9.14
N ALA A 222 -4.81 16.33 -7.98
CA ALA A 222 -4.40 17.04 -6.79
C ALA A 222 -3.00 16.59 -6.31
N MET A 223 -2.73 15.29 -6.32
CA MET A 223 -1.43 14.75 -5.95
C MET A 223 -0.33 15.11 -6.95
N LYS A 224 -0.62 15.07 -8.27
CA LYS A 224 0.34 15.52 -9.29
C LYS A 224 0.69 17.00 -9.10
N THR A 225 -0.29 17.85 -8.84
CA THR A 225 -0.08 19.29 -8.56
C THR A 225 0.76 19.47 -7.27
N TYR A 226 0.45 18.75 -6.21
CA TYR A 226 1.24 18.77 -4.97
C TYR A 226 2.70 18.35 -5.24
N LEU A 227 2.92 17.25 -5.96
CA LEU A 227 4.26 16.74 -6.27
C LEU A 227 5.04 17.66 -7.20
N ALA A 228 4.37 18.38 -8.10
CA ALA A 228 5.02 19.36 -8.98
C ALA A 228 5.38 20.68 -8.28
N THR A 229 4.81 20.95 -7.09
CA THR A 229 5.00 22.20 -6.33
C THR A 229 5.64 21.94 -4.97
N LEU A 230 4.83 21.85 -3.93
CA LEU A 230 5.28 21.72 -2.53
C LEU A 230 6.03 20.39 -2.27
N GLY A 231 5.75 19.36 -3.03
CA GLY A 231 6.35 18.02 -2.91
C GLY A 231 7.49 17.75 -3.88
N SER A 232 7.89 18.70 -4.73
CA SER A 232 8.83 18.48 -5.85
C SER A 232 10.21 17.95 -5.43
N GLY A 233 10.70 18.29 -4.25
CA GLY A 233 11.96 17.78 -3.71
C GLY A 233 11.82 16.57 -2.78
N LYS A 234 10.60 16.06 -2.56
CA LYS A 234 10.36 14.97 -1.61
C LYS A 234 10.49 13.61 -2.28
N VAL A 235 11.28 12.76 -1.66
CA VAL A 235 11.55 11.40 -2.13
C VAL A 235 11.07 10.36 -1.13
N GLY A 236 10.94 9.11 -1.58
CA GLY A 236 10.75 7.94 -0.73
C GLY A 236 12.07 7.37 -0.23
N PHE A 237 12.07 6.10 0.12
CA PHE A 237 13.20 5.39 0.69
C PHE A 237 13.82 4.39 -0.28
N THR A 238 13.04 3.86 -1.24
CA THR A 238 13.53 2.90 -2.23
C THR A 238 14.55 3.57 -3.15
N VAL A 239 15.74 2.98 -3.21
CA VAL A 239 16.79 3.39 -4.15
C VAL A 239 16.46 2.80 -5.52
N ILE A 240 16.32 3.66 -6.53
CA ILE A 240 16.02 3.28 -7.92
C ILE A 240 17.23 3.41 -8.84
N GLY A 241 18.32 4.00 -8.36
CA GLY A 241 19.52 4.22 -9.13
C GLY A 241 20.61 4.99 -8.37
N LYS A 242 21.58 5.50 -9.12
CA LYS A 242 22.61 6.44 -8.63
C LYS A 242 22.61 7.70 -9.49
N GLN A 243 22.70 8.84 -8.85
CA GLN A 243 22.91 10.13 -9.51
C GLN A 243 24.32 10.23 -10.12
N LEU A 244 24.55 11.18 -11.01
CA LEU A 244 25.90 11.46 -11.55
C LEU A 244 26.94 11.76 -10.46
N SER A 245 26.50 12.27 -9.33
CA SER A 245 27.33 12.52 -8.14
C SER A 245 27.69 11.25 -7.34
N GLY A 246 27.19 10.07 -7.75
CA GLY A 246 27.36 8.80 -7.02
C GLY A 246 26.36 8.64 -5.85
N GLN A 247 25.60 9.66 -5.51
CA GLN A 247 24.60 9.59 -4.43
C GLN A 247 23.39 8.71 -4.84
N PRO A 248 22.72 8.05 -3.88
CA PRO A 248 21.50 7.29 -4.17
C PRO A 248 20.42 8.16 -4.81
N GLU A 249 19.81 7.66 -5.88
CA GLU A 249 18.59 8.18 -6.44
C GLU A 249 17.41 7.46 -5.79
N PHE A 250 16.56 8.21 -5.10
CA PHE A 250 15.41 7.66 -4.39
C PHE A 250 14.14 7.80 -5.22
N ILE A 251 13.22 6.86 -5.03
CA ILE A 251 11.92 6.90 -5.68
C ILE A 251 11.16 8.18 -5.31
N GLY A 252 10.57 8.82 -6.31
CA GLY A 252 9.70 9.99 -6.16
C GLY A 252 8.22 9.63 -6.32
N GLY A 253 7.41 10.62 -6.71
CA GLY A 253 6.03 10.43 -7.12
C GLY A 253 5.13 9.88 -6.01
N MET A 254 4.09 9.18 -6.44
CA MET A 254 3.06 8.62 -5.56
C MET A 254 3.61 7.52 -4.65
N ARG A 255 4.48 6.64 -5.17
CA ARG A 255 5.15 5.62 -4.34
C ARG A 255 5.98 6.26 -3.23
N GLY A 256 6.72 7.34 -3.53
CA GLY A 256 7.45 8.08 -2.50
C GLY A 256 6.54 8.65 -1.41
N VAL A 257 5.31 9.05 -1.74
CA VAL A 257 4.29 9.47 -0.73
C VAL A 257 3.89 8.30 0.14
N ALA A 258 3.58 7.13 -0.45
CA ALA A 258 3.19 5.93 0.30
C ALA A 258 4.30 5.52 1.28
N GLU A 259 5.55 5.44 0.82
CA GLU A 259 6.70 5.07 1.64
C GLU A 259 6.90 6.02 2.83
N ARG A 260 6.79 7.35 2.59
CA ARG A 260 6.93 8.33 3.67
C ARG A 260 5.81 8.22 4.71
N ASN A 261 4.57 7.99 4.29
CA ASN A 261 3.45 7.87 5.22
C ASN A 261 3.54 6.57 6.02
N THR A 262 3.84 5.45 5.37
CA THR A 262 4.02 4.16 6.06
C THR A 262 5.15 4.24 7.10
N MET A 263 6.28 4.87 6.75
CA MET A 263 7.36 5.09 7.69
C MET A 263 6.94 5.98 8.87
N ARG A 264 6.17 7.04 8.63
CA ARG A 264 5.69 7.92 9.73
C ARG A 264 4.77 7.18 10.69
N TYR A 265 3.90 6.29 10.20
CA TYR A 265 3.06 5.45 11.04
C TYR A 265 3.88 4.43 11.84
N TYR A 266 4.85 3.78 11.21
CA TYR A 266 5.76 2.88 11.92
C TYR A 266 6.51 3.61 13.05
N LEU A 267 7.09 4.77 12.75
CA LEU A 267 7.79 5.59 13.76
C LEU A 267 6.85 6.09 14.86
N ALA A 268 5.57 6.28 14.58
CA ALA A 268 4.57 6.65 15.57
C ALA A 268 4.25 5.47 16.51
N ILE A 269 4.12 4.27 15.97
CA ILE A 269 3.96 3.04 16.77
C ILE A 269 5.18 2.84 17.69
N ASP A 270 6.40 2.95 17.15
CA ASP A 270 7.64 2.81 17.92
C ASP A 270 7.75 3.87 19.03
N ALA A 271 7.43 5.13 18.72
CA ALA A 271 7.45 6.23 19.70
C ALA A 271 6.38 6.07 20.80
N TYR A 272 5.21 5.54 20.45
CA TYR A 272 4.15 5.23 21.40
C TYR A 272 4.56 4.12 22.35
N LEU A 273 5.03 2.99 21.84
CA LEU A 273 5.47 1.84 22.63
C LEU A 273 6.64 2.20 23.55
N GLY A 274 7.61 2.97 23.06
CA GLY A 274 8.77 3.42 23.84
C GLY A 274 8.47 4.46 24.93
N ALA A 275 7.19 4.79 25.12
CA ALA A 275 6.75 5.68 26.21
C ALA A 275 5.86 4.98 27.23
N LEU A 276 5.44 3.73 26.98
CA LEU A 276 4.52 3.02 27.87
C LEU A 276 5.09 2.76 29.27
N ASP A 277 6.40 2.66 29.39
CA ASP A 277 7.10 2.51 30.69
C ASP A 277 7.17 3.80 31.52
N LYS A 278 6.75 4.94 30.99
CA LYS A 278 6.79 6.24 31.66
C LYS A 278 5.49 6.53 32.40
N PRO A 279 5.55 7.30 33.49
CA PRO A 279 4.35 7.85 34.13
C PRO A 279 3.44 8.54 33.12
N PRO A 280 2.09 8.41 33.22
CA PRO A 280 1.15 8.98 32.25
C PRO A 280 1.40 10.46 31.92
N SER A 281 1.76 11.27 32.91
CA SER A 281 2.06 12.71 32.72
C SER A 281 3.28 12.99 31.85
N LEU A 282 4.18 12.02 31.65
CA LEU A 282 5.40 12.16 30.85
C LEU A 282 5.29 11.49 29.47
N GLN A 283 4.30 10.63 29.28
CA GLN A 283 4.20 9.80 28.06
C GLN A 283 4.05 10.66 26.81
N VAL A 284 3.17 11.64 26.81
CA VAL A 284 2.92 12.52 25.65
C VAL A 284 4.18 13.23 25.21
N GLN A 285 4.86 13.86 26.14
CA GLN A 285 6.10 14.58 25.83
C GLN A 285 7.16 13.60 25.29
N LYS A 286 7.28 12.43 25.88
CA LYS A 286 8.22 11.40 25.43
C LYS A 286 7.88 10.94 24.01
N ARG A 287 6.60 10.65 23.69
CA ARG A 287 6.12 10.25 22.35
C ARG A 287 6.45 11.31 21.31
N LEU A 288 6.13 12.58 21.57
CA LEU A 288 6.39 13.69 20.64
C LEU A 288 7.90 13.83 20.34
N HIS A 289 8.74 13.82 21.38
CA HIS A 289 10.19 13.90 21.22
C HIS A 289 10.75 12.70 20.47
N SER A 290 10.32 11.49 20.81
CA SER A 290 10.79 10.25 20.18
C SER A 290 10.42 10.21 18.70
N TRP A 291 9.17 10.53 18.35
CA TRP A 291 8.72 10.55 16.96
C TRP A 291 9.49 11.59 16.13
N PHE A 292 9.63 12.81 16.65
CA PHE A 292 10.37 13.85 15.95
C PHE A 292 11.83 13.45 15.73
N ASN A 293 12.52 12.96 16.78
CA ASN A 293 13.90 12.49 16.66
C ASN A 293 14.06 11.39 15.64
N ALA A 294 13.12 10.43 15.60
CA ALA A 294 13.13 9.34 14.65
C ALA A 294 12.92 9.83 13.19
N THR A 295 12.06 10.83 12.98
CA THR A 295 11.87 11.41 11.64
C THR A 295 13.10 12.21 11.18
N GLU A 296 13.84 12.84 12.10
CA GLU A 296 15.07 13.58 11.77
C GLU A 296 16.25 12.67 11.39
N GLN A 297 16.17 11.37 11.66
CA GLN A 297 17.13 10.39 11.11
C GLN A 297 17.02 10.30 9.58
N TYR A 298 15.88 10.70 8.99
CA TYR A 298 15.60 10.65 7.56
C TYR A 298 15.23 12.04 7.02
N PRO A 299 16.11 13.05 7.12
CA PRO A 299 15.73 14.43 6.85
C PRO A 299 15.31 14.67 5.40
N ARG A 300 15.91 13.96 4.46
CA ARG A 300 15.59 14.07 3.03
C ARG A 300 14.17 13.58 2.72
N GLN A 301 13.71 12.57 3.44
CA GLN A 301 12.40 11.96 3.25
C GLN A 301 11.33 12.58 4.15
N LEU A 302 11.63 12.77 5.44
CA LEU A 302 10.59 13.00 6.46
C LEU A 302 10.57 14.40 7.07
N ARG A 303 11.67 15.18 7.00
CA ARG A 303 11.69 16.54 7.59
C ARG A 303 10.69 17.45 6.88
N GLU A 304 9.77 18.05 7.64
CA GLU A 304 8.75 18.96 7.12
C GLU A 304 8.75 20.32 7.82
N VAL A 305 8.98 20.36 9.12
CA VAL A 305 8.95 21.55 9.99
C VAL A 305 10.09 21.50 11.00
N SER A 306 10.38 22.62 11.66
CA SER A 306 11.33 22.65 12.77
C SER A 306 10.80 21.89 13.98
N ARG A 307 11.72 21.50 14.90
CA ARG A 307 11.35 20.85 16.17
C ARG A 307 10.38 21.71 16.98
N ALA A 308 10.68 22.99 17.15
CA ALA A 308 9.82 23.90 17.91
C ALA A 308 8.41 23.94 17.33
N ALA A 309 8.29 24.17 16.01
CA ALA A 309 7.00 24.21 15.33
C ALA A 309 6.20 22.90 15.46
N TYR A 310 6.87 21.74 15.37
CA TYR A 310 6.22 20.45 15.58
C TYR A 310 5.72 20.30 17.02
N MET A 311 6.58 20.59 18.02
CA MET A 311 6.24 20.43 19.42
C MET A 311 5.07 21.31 19.84
N ASP A 312 5.09 22.60 19.44
CA ASP A 312 4.04 23.55 19.79
C ASP A 312 2.70 23.16 19.14
N MET A 313 2.74 22.79 17.86
CA MET A 313 1.57 22.33 17.15
C MET A 313 0.97 21.07 17.81
N LYS A 314 1.78 20.05 18.06
CA LYS A 314 1.30 18.76 18.58
C LYS A 314 0.84 18.82 20.03
N ARG A 315 1.47 19.63 20.87
CA ARG A 315 0.96 19.87 22.23
C ARG A 315 -0.43 20.48 22.21
N SER A 316 -0.64 21.49 21.36
CA SER A 316 -1.94 22.15 21.18
C SER A 316 -3.02 21.19 20.65
N GLU A 317 -2.65 20.34 19.68
CA GLU A 317 -3.54 19.32 19.11
C GLU A 317 -3.88 18.22 20.12
N TYR A 318 -2.91 17.78 20.90
CA TYR A 318 -3.13 16.79 21.96
C TYR A 318 -4.02 17.34 23.09
N LEU A 319 -3.79 18.58 23.55
CA LEU A 319 -4.65 19.23 24.55
C LEU A 319 -6.10 19.32 24.06
N ARG A 320 -6.32 19.66 22.79
CA ARG A 320 -7.65 19.64 22.18
C ARG A 320 -8.28 18.25 22.23
N GLN A 321 -7.51 17.20 21.96
CA GLN A 321 -7.99 15.81 22.02
C GLN A 321 -8.49 15.44 23.41
N GLN A 322 -7.87 15.96 24.47
CA GLN A 322 -8.25 15.70 25.86
C GLN A 322 -9.46 16.52 26.33
N THR A 323 -9.67 17.71 25.78
CA THR A 323 -10.74 18.63 26.25
C THR A 323 -12.06 18.46 25.52
N THR A 324 -12.11 17.73 24.41
CA THR A 324 -13.29 17.55 23.56
C THR A 324 -13.94 16.17 23.74
N GLN A 325 -13.45 15.40 24.71
CA GLN A 325 -14.02 14.06 25.06
C GLN A 325 -15.26 14.21 25.92
#